data_f160fb913fad8bcc95e3bed7aa2f5146
#
_entry.id   f160fb913fad8bcc95e3bed7aa2f5146
#
_cell.length_a   1.000
_cell.length_b   1.000
_cell.length_c   1.000
_cell.angle_alpha   90.00
_cell.angle_beta   90.00
_cell.angle_gamma   90.00
#
_symmetry.space_group_name_H-M   'P 1'
#
loop_
_entity.id
_entity.type
_entity.pdbx_description
1 polymer ?
#
loop_
_entity_poly.entity_id
_entity_poly.type
_entity_poly.pdbx_seq_one_letter_code
_entity_poly.pdbx_strand_id
1 'polypeptide(L)'
;MATFKSDFLQTLSERGFIHQISDETGLDDLLAKETVTAYIGFDATANSLHVGSMTQIMLLHWFQKTGHRPIALMGGGTSMVGDPSGKDEARQMLTAELIEDNKREIMKCFAPFLEFGEGPTDAVMADNADWLMELNYVDFLRDYGRHLSVNAMLARDSVKTRLDREQHLSFLEFNYMCLQAYDFVELNRRYDCRLQMGGSDQWGNIVSGVDLGRRSGCEQLFALTSPLLATASGAKMGKTADGAVWLNPELLPTFDFWQFWRNTEDADVGRFLKLFTELPMDEIARLASLEGAELNDAKKILATEATALVHGRQLAEQAAETARKTFEEGTVAADLPSVTVSASDIENGAGLLGLIVTAGLAKSNGEARRHVKGGAIKINDKPVSDEGLNVDSAYLDADGTIKLSFGKKRHILLKPQ
;
A
#
# COMPACT_ATOMS: atom_id res chain seq x y z
N MET A 1 16.93 -18.49 -13.70
CA MET A 1 16.35 -17.16 -13.83
C MET A 1 16.68 -16.63 -15.22
N ALA A 2 15.79 -15.91 -15.87
CA ALA A 2 16.13 -15.23 -17.12
C ALA A 2 17.25 -14.21 -16.82
N THR A 3 18.21 -14.08 -17.73
CA THR A 3 19.28 -13.09 -17.61
C THR A 3 18.92 -11.93 -18.54
N PHE A 4 18.59 -10.79 -17.95
CA PHE A 4 18.28 -9.58 -18.68
C PHE A 4 19.53 -8.74 -18.93
N LYS A 5 19.51 -7.88 -19.95
CA LYS A 5 20.56 -6.93 -20.29
C LYS A 5 20.44 -5.64 -19.46
N SER A 6 19.19 -5.26 -19.19
CA SER A 6 18.86 -4.05 -18.44
C SER A 6 18.91 -4.30 -16.94
N ASP A 7 19.49 -3.37 -16.19
CA ASP A 7 19.54 -3.44 -14.73
C ASP A 7 18.15 -3.46 -14.09
N PHE A 8 17.19 -2.78 -14.70
CA PHE A 8 15.82 -2.74 -14.23
C PHE A 8 15.17 -4.11 -14.27
N LEU A 9 15.08 -4.75 -15.45
CA LEU A 9 14.44 -6.06 -15.55
C LEU A 9 15.20 -7.15 -14.80
N GLN A 10 16.54 -7.07 -14.73
CA GLN A 10 17.34 -7.97 -13.92
C GLN A 10 16.97 -7.84 -12.43
N THR A 11 16.90 -6.61 -11.90
CA THR A 11 16.50 -6.32 -10.52
C THR A 11 15.08 -6.83 -10.24
N LEU A 12 14.13 -6.57 -11.13
CA LEU A 12 12.75 -7.02 -10.95
C LEU A 12 12.63 -8.55 -10.98
N SER A 13 13.40 -9.22 -11.84
CA SER A 13 13.41 -10.69 -11.94
C SER A 13 13.95 -11.32 -10.65
N GLU A 14 15.07 -10.84 -10.13
CA GLU A 14 15.69 -11.34 -8.90
C GLU A 14 14.79 -11.14 -7.67
N ARG A 15 14.11 -9.99 -7.61
CA ARG A 15 13.21 -9.64 -6.51
C ARG A 15 11.81 -10.21 -6.63
N GLY A 16 11.44 -10.75 -7.81
CA GLY A 16 10.14 -11.40 -8.00
C GLY A 16 8.99 -10.44 -8.30
N PHE A 17 9.28 -9.29 -8.93
CA PHE A 17 8.26 -8.32 -9.36
C PHE A 17 7.62 -8.66 -10.70
N ILE A 18 8.23 -9.49 -11.55
CA ILE A 18 7.73 -9.74 -12.90
C ILE A 18 6.63 -10.81 -12.85
N HIS A 19 5.42 -10.45 -13.30
CA HIS A 19 4.35 -11.38 -13.60
C HIS A 19 4.21 -11.59 -15.10
N GLN A 20 4.12 -10.51 -15.88
CA GLN A 20 3.94 -10.57 -17.33
C GLN A 20 4.49 -9.31 -17.99
N ILE A 21 5.12 -9.48 -19.17
CA ILE A 21 5.62 -8.41 -20.04
C ILE A 21 5.04 -8.63 -21.44
N SER A 22 4.65 -7.54 -22.14
CA SER A 22 4.03 -7.62 -23.47
C SER A 22 5.01 -8.03 -24.57
N ASP A 23 6.24 -7.57 -24.49
CA ASP A 23 7.37 -7.89 -25.36
C ASP A 23 8.65 -7.79 -24.52
N GLU A 24 9.08 -8.94 -23.99
CA GLU A 24 10.20 -9.02 -23.05
C GLU A 24 11.52 -8.60 -23.72
N THR A 25 11.78 -9.11 -24.92
CA THR A 25 13.03 -8.81 -25.64
C THR A 25 13.10 -7.34 -26.06
N GLY A 26 12.01 -6.81 -26.61
CA GLY A 26 11.96 -5.41 -27.06
C GLY A 26 12.07 -4.42 -25.90
N LEU A 27 11.44 -4.72 -24.76
CA LEU A 27 11.54 -3.90 -23.56
C LEU A 27 12.95 -3.93 -22.95
N ASP A 28 13.57 -5.11 -22.87
CA ASP A 28 14.92 -5.29 -22.34
C ASP A 28 15.96 -4.53 -23.18
N ASP A 29 15.84 -4.65 -24.51
CA ASP A 29 16.72 -3.94 -25.44
C ASP A 29 16.56 -2.40 -25.34
N LEU A 30 15.33 -1.91 -25.16
CA LEU A 30 15.03 -0.50 -24.99
C LEU A 30 15.65 0.04 -23.68
N LEU A 31 15.37 -0.63 -22.56
CA LEU A 31 15.85 -0.24 -21.23
C LEU A 31 17.39 -0.31 -21.11
N ALA A 32 18.03 -1.25 -21.80
CA ALA A 32 19.49 -1.34 -21.79
C ALA A 32 20.16 -0.24 -22.63
N LYS A 33 19.41 0.41 -23.53
CA LYS A 33 19.97 1.35 -24.52
C LYS A 33 19.82 2.81 -24.10
N GLU A 34 18.69 3.17 -23.48
CA GLU A 34 18.35 4.57 -23.22
C GLU A 34 17.55 4.75 -21.92
N THR A 35 17.50 5.99 -21.44
CA THR A 35 16.61 6.37 -20.33
C THR A 35 15.17 6.36 -20.84
N VAL A 36 14.35 5.52 -20.26
CA VAL A 36 12.94 5.33 -20.61
C VAL A 36 12.05 6.02 -19.60
N THR A 37 10.91 6.56 -20.05
CA THR A 37 9.85 7.04 -19.17
C THR A 37 8.78 5.97 -19.01
N ALA A 38 8.39 5.66 -17.76
CA ALA A 38 7.31 4.74 -17.44
C ALA A 38 6.34 5.32 -16.41
N TYR A 39 5.10 4.81 -16.36
CA TYR A 39 4.13 5.26 -15.40
C TYR A 39 3.36 4.15 -14.69
N ILE A 40 2.83 4.49 -13.52
CA ILE A 40 1.78 3.76 -12.83
C ILE A 40 0.70 4.74 -12.42
N GLY A 41 -0.58 4.37 -12.63
CA GLY A 41 -1.74 5.15 -12.21
C GLY A 41 -2.20 4.79 -10.81
N PHE A 42 -2.62 5.81 -10.06
CA PHE A 42 -3.14 5.69 -8.69
C PHE A 42 -4.44 6.48 -8.55
N ASP A 43 -5.55 5.77 -8.41
CA ASP A 43 -6.85 6.39 -8.16
C ASP A 43 -6.95 6.96 -6.74
N ALA A 44 -7.49 8.17 -6.63
CA ALA A 44 -7.60 8.92 -5.38
C ALA A 44 -8.84 8.52 -4.57
N THR A 45 -8.96 7.22 -4.25
CA THR A 45 -10.14 6.64 -3.57
C THR A 45 -10.08 6.68 -2.03
N ALA A 46 -8.96 7.13 -1.46
CA ALA A 46 -8.74 7.32 -0.02
C ALA A 46 -7.65 8.37 0.19
N ASN A 47 -7.55 8.89 1.40
CA ASN A 47 -6.56 9.91 1.79
C ASN A 47 -5.15 9.36 2.11
N SER A 48 -4.86 8.14 1.71
CA SER A 48 -3.53 7.51 1.75
C SER A 48 -3.49 6.30 0.85
N LEU A 49 -2.28 5.86 0.50
CA LEU A 49 -2.01 4.53 -0.01
C LEU A 49 -1.79 3.56 1.16
N HIS A 50 -1.97 2.28 0.91
CA HIS A 50 -1.75 1.21 1.90
C HIS A 50 -0.64 0.25 1.42
N VAL A 51 -0.18 -0.63 2.30
CA VAL A 51 0.89 -1.61 2.00
C VAL A 51 0.63 -2.43 0.72
N GLY A 52 -0.64 -2.71 0.39
CA GLY A 52 -0.98 -3.37 -0.88
C GLY A 52 -0.58 -2.58 -2.13
N SER A 53 -0.54 -1.25 -2.04
CA SER A 53 -0.07 -0.36 -3.13
C SER A 53 1.45 -0.20 -3.14
N MET A 54 2.13 -0.58 -2.05
CA MET A 54 3.58 -0.39 -1.91
C MET A 54 4.37 -1.14 -3.00
N THR A 55 3.87 -2.30 -3.48
CA THR A 55 4.49 -3.02 -4.60
C THR A 55 4.59 -2.15 -5.85
N GLN A 56 3.54 -1.38 -6.14
CA GLN A 56 3.51 -0.49 -7.30
C GLN A 56 4.46 0.69 -7.11
N ILE A 57 4.56 1.23 -5.90
CA ILE A 57 5.52 2.29 -5.58
C ILE A 57 6.95 1.77 -5.71
N MET A 58 7.23 0.55 -5.24
CA MET A 58 8.55 -0.10 -5.38
C MET A 58 8.94 -0.36 -6.84
N LEU A 59 7.99 -0.60 -7.74
CA LEU A 59 8.28 -0.66 -9.18
C LEU A 59 8.81 0.67 -9.71
N LEU A 60 8.15 1.79 -9.37
CA LEU A 60 8.61 3.14 -9.74
C LEU A 60 9.96 3.47 -9.08
N HIS A 61 10.14 3.08 -7.81
CA HIS A 61 11.39 3.26 -7.07
C HIS A 61 12.58 2.56 -7.76
N TRP A 62 12.44 1.26 -8.06
CA TRP A 62 13.48 0.52 -8.77
C TRP A 62 13.71 1.05 -10.18
N PHE A 63 12.65 1.53 -10.85
CA PHE A 63 12.76 2.15 -12.17
C PHE A 63 13.65 3.39 -12.12
N GLN A 64 13.41 4.29 -11.15
CA GLN A 64 14.26 5.46 -10.95
C GLN A 64 15.69 5.09 -10.55
N LYS A 65 15.83 4.16 -9.62
CA LYS A 65 17.13 3.74 -9.07
C LYS A 65 18.04 3.08 -10.11
N THR A 66 17.46 2.52 -11.16
CA THR A 66 18.17 1.94 -12.32
C THR A 66 18.35 2.92 -13.49
N GLY A 67 18.13 4.22 -13.28
CA GLY A 67 18.47 5.26 -14.23
C GLY A 67 17.37 5.60 -15.24
N HIS A 68 16.11 5.32 -14.92
CA HIS A 68 14.95 5.63 -15.75
C HIS A 68 14.04 6.67 -15.09
N ARG A 69 13.09 7.22 -15.86
CA ARG A 69 12.21 8.31 -15.43
C ARG A 69 10.81 7.81 -15.05
N PRO A 70 10.44 7.72 -13.77
CA PRO A 70 9.10 7.31 -13.37
C PRO A 70 8.10 8.46 -13.38
N ILE A 71 6.84 8.15 -13.75
CA ILE A 71 5.67 9.02 -13.56
C ILE A 71 4.73 8.37 -12.57
N ALA A 72 4.43 9.05 -11.47
CA ALA A 72 3.30 8.74 -10.62
C ALA A 72 2.08 9.49 -11.16
N LEU A 73 1.15 8.78 -11.80
CA LEU A 73 -0.05 9.37 -12.39
C LEU A 73 -1.18 9.37 -11.38
N MET A 74 -1.62 10.55 -10.95
CA MET A 74 -2.82 10.69 -10.14
C MET A 74 -4.06 10.52 -11.02
N GLY A 75 -4.96 9.67 -10.58
CA GLY A 75 -6.23 9.40 -11.25
C GLY A 75 -7.31 10.42 -10.89
N GLY A 76 -7.05 11.74 -11.04
CA GLY A 76 -8.06 12.76 -10.72
C GLY A 76 -9.33 12.62 -11.55
N GLY A 77 -9.20 12.41 -12.86
CA GLY A 77 -10.32 12.17 -13.75
C GLY A 77 -10.90 10.74 -13.63
N THR A 78 -10.03 9.72 -13.58
CA THR A 78 -10.47 8.31 -13.49
C THR A 78 -11.12 7.97 -12.15
N SER A 79 -10.78 8.64 -11.06
CA SER A 79 -11.43 8.46 -9.76
C SER A 79 -12.90 8.90 -9.73
N MET A 80 -13.31 9.78 -10.66
CA MET A 80 -14.73 10.15 -10.83
C MET A 80 -15.54 9.01 -11.47
N VAL A 81 -14.87 8.08 -12.15
CA VAL A 81 -15.47 6.95 -12.85
C VAL A 81 -15.42 5.68 -12.00
N GLY A 82 -14.23 5.35 -11.50
CA GLY A 82 -13.93 4.19 -10.67
C GLY A 82 -13.60 2.93 -11.46
N ASP A 83 -12.41 2.37 -11.19
CA ASP A 83 -11.92 1.14 -11.81
C ASP A 83 -12.75 -0.08 -11.37
N PRO A 84 -13.37 -0.84 -12.29
CA PRO A 84 -14.10 -2.07 -11.97
C PRO A 84 -13.18 -3.27 -11.67
N SER A 85 -11.88 -3.19 -11.95
CA SER A 85 -10.93 -4.30 -11.83
C SER A 85 -10.82 -4.80 -10.38
N GLY A 86 -10.90 -6.13 -10.20
CA GLY A 86 -10.71 -6.78 -8.89
C GLY A 86 -11.79 -6.51 -7.85
N LYS A 87 -12.98 -6.01 -8.25
CA LYS A 87 -14.12 -5.74 -7.36
C LYS A 87 -15.42 -6.31 -7.90
N ASP A 88 -16.24 -6.80 -6.97
CA ASP A 88 -17.55 -7.39 -7.26
C ASP A 88 -18.71 -6.36 -7.17
N GLU A 89 -18.48 -5.18 -6.57
CA GLU A 89 -19.49 -4.15 -6.34
C GLU A 89 -19.14 -2.85 -7.05
N ALA A 90 -20.18 -2.08 -7.44
CA ALA A 90 -20.02 -0.74 -7.99
C ALA A 90 -19.31 0.20 -7.01
N ARG A 91 -18.42 1.06 -7.52
CA ARG A 91 -17.72 2.06 -6.73
C ARG A 91 -18.69 3.13 -6.24
N GLN A 92 -18.50 3.59 -5.01
CA GLN A 92 -19.15 4.79 -4.52
C GLN A 92 -18.59 6.00 -5.29
N MET A 93 -19.48 6.84 -5.84
CA MET A 93 -19.07 8.06 -6.52
C MET A 93 -18.51 9.06 -5.51
N LEU A 94 -17.31 9.55 -5.79
CA LEU A 94 -16.64 10.57 -4.98
C LEU A 94 -16.93 11.96 -5.52
N THR A 95 -16.96 12.97 -4.65
CA THR A 95 -17.03 14.37 -5.07
C THR A 95 -15.65 14.85 -5.57
N ALA A 96 -15.65 15.88 -6.42
CA ALA A 96 -14.41 16.46 -6.92
C ALA A 96 -13.50 16.99 -5.78
N GLU A 97 -14.11 17.63 -4.75
CA GLU A 97 -13.39 18.14 -3.59
C GLU A 97 -12.70 17.00 -2.82
N LEU A 98 -13.40 15.88 -2.60
CA LEU A 98 -12.84 14.74 -1.89
C LEU A 98 -11.69 14.08 -2.69
N ILE A 99 -11.81 14.04 -4.02
CA ILE A 99 -10.74 13.55 -4.89
C ILE A 99 -9.50 14.44 -4.77
N GLU A 100 -9.66 15.78 -4.79
CA GLU A 100 -8.56 16.73 -4.64
C GLU A 100 -7.87 16.60 -3.26
N ASP A 101 -8.66 16.45 -2.20
CA ASP A 101 -8.12 16.22 -0.85
C ASP A 101 -7.33 14.91 -0.79
N ASN A 102 -7.88 13.82 -1.32
CA ASN A 102 -7.23 12.53 -1.36
C ASN A 102 -5.91 12.58 -2.17
N LYS A 103 -5.91 13.23 -3.34
CA LYS A 103 -4.70 13.38 -4.16
C LYS A 103 -3.57 14.03 -3.38
N ARG A 104 -3.85 15.14 -2.67
CA ARG A 104 -2.83 15.84 -1.87
C ARG A 104 -2.19 14.95 -0.82
N GLU A 105 -2.99 14.10 -0.18
CA GLU A 105 -2.49 13.18 0.84
C GLU A 105 -1.73 11.98 0.23
N ILE A 106 -2.24 11.42 -0.88
CA ILE A 106 -1.58 10.34 -1.61
C ILE A 106 -0.21 10.78 -2.15
N MET A 107 -0.09 12.00 -2.67
CA MET A 107 1.18 12.53 -3.19
C MET A 107 2.31 12.48 -2.15
N LYS A 108 2.00 12.66 -0.87
CA LYS A 108 2.97 12.56 0.23
C LYS A 108 3.55 11.14 0.38
N CYS A 109 2.80 10.11 -0.01
CA CYS A 109 3.25 8.71 0.08
C CYS A 109 4.41 8.38 -0.87
N PHE A 110 4.64 9.19 -1.92
CA PHE A 110 5.70 8.94 -2.89
C PHE A 110 7.05 9.58 -2.51
N ALA A 111 7.02 10.66 -1.73
CA ALA A 111 8.23 11.41 -1.38
C ALA A 111 9.36 10.56 -0.73
N PRO A 112 9.07 9.53 0.09
CA PRO A 112 10.11 8.67 0.63
C PRO A 112 10.77 7.75 -0.41
N PHE A 113 10.12 7.52 -1.56
CA PHE A 113 10.54 6.53 -2.55
C PHE A 113 11.11 7.12 -3.83
N LEU A 114 10.70 8.35 -4.17
CA LEU A 114 10.99 8.97 -5.46
C LEU A 114 11.58 10.36 -5.28
N GLU A 115 12.61 10.66 -6.06
CA GLU A 115 13.17 12.00 -6.18
C GLU A 115 12.47 12.73 -7.33
N PHE A 116 11.68 13.75 -6.98
CA PHE A 116 10.95 14.58 -7.95
C PHE A 116 11.77 15.80 -8.39
N GLY A 117 11.72 16.15 -9.68
CA GLY A 117 12.43 17.29 -10.20
C GLY A 117 12.33 17.42 -11.73
N GLU A 118 13.31 18.13 -12.32
CA GLU A 118 13.38 18.39 -13.76
C GLU A 118 14.53 17.65 -14.47
N GLY A 119 15.31 16.87 -13.74
CA GLY A 119 16.38 16.06 -14.28
C GLY A 119 15.88 14.91 -15.17
N PRO A 120 16.76 14.28 -15.94
CA PRO A 120 16.38 13.27 -16.93
C PRO A 120 15.80 11.99 -16.30
N THR A 121 16.12 11.71 -15.04
CA THR A 121 15.63 10.55 -14.27
C THR A 121 14.74 10.96 -13.10
N ASP A 122 14.54 12.26 -12.89
CA ASP A 122 13.67 12.74 -11.81
C ASP A 122 12.22 12.32 -12.07
N ALA A 123 11.55 11.92 -11.01
CA ALA A 123 10.16 11.53 -11.07
C ALA A 123 9.24 12.69 -11.43
N VAL A 124 8.17 12.38 -12.13
CA VAL A 124 7.12 13.34 -12.48
C VAL A 124 5.85 12.96 -11.72
N MET A 125 5.19 13.96 -11.13
CA MET A 125 3.82 13.83 -10.67
C MET A 125 2.90 14.41 -11.72
N ALA A 126 2.02 13.58 -12.31
CA ALA A 126 1.04 13.99 -13.30
C ALA A 126 -0.38 13.68 -12.80
N ASP A 127 -1.37 14.37 -13.35
CA ASP A 127 -2.77 14.14 -13.05
C ASP A 127 -3.56 13.96 -14.35
N ASN A 128 -4.31 12.87 -14.48
CA ASN A 128 -5.08 12.65 -15.69
C ASN A 128 -6.33 13.55 -15.79
N ALA A 129 -6.72 14.24 -14.75
CA ALA A 129 -7.73 15.29 -14.83
C ALA A 129 -7.32 16.42 -15.81
N ASP A 130 -6.01 16.70 -15.94
CA ASP A 130 -5.47 17.76 -16.83
C ASP A 130 -5.82 17.57 -18.31
N TRP A 131 -6.17 16.35 -18.72
CA TRP A 131 -6.55 16.07 -20.10
C TRP A 131 -7.93 15.40 -20.20
N LEU A 132 -8.33 14.56 -19.25
CA LEU A 132 -9.62 13.87 -19.31
C LEU A 132 -10.80 14.83 -19.14
N MET A 133 -10.65 15.88 -18.31
CA MET A 133 -11.72 16.85 -18.06
C MET A 133 -11.93 17.82 -19.23
N GLU A 134 -10.94 17.95 -20.11
CA GLU A 134 -11.02 18.81 -21.32
C GLU A 134 -11.53 18.07 -22.57
N LEU A 135 -11.68 16.72 -22.49
CA LEU A 135 -12.07 15.92 -23.64
C LEU A 135 -13.51 16.22 -24.08
N ASN A 136 -13.67 16.56 -25.36
CA ASN A 136 -14.98 16.52 -25.99
C ASN A 136 -15.38 15.07 -26.25
N TYR A 137 -16.53 14.65 -25.73
CA TYR A 137 -16.97 13.26 -25.81
C TYR A 137 -17.12 12.73 -27.24
N VAL A 138 -17.68 13.54 -28.15
CA VAL A 138 -17.91 13.13 -29.55
C VAL A 138 -16.57 13.04 -30.30
N ASP A 139 -15.68 13.99 -30.09
CA ASP A 139 -14.33 13.96 -30.68
C ASP A 139 -13.51 12.79 -30.17
N PHE A 140 -13.58 12.50 -28.86
CA PHE A 140 -12.96 11.32 -28.28
C PHE A 140 -13.46 10.01 -28.92
N LEU A 141 -14.77 9.86 -29.08
CA LEU A 141 -15.35 8.66 -29.73
C LEU A 141 -14.89 8.54 -31.19
N ARG A 142 -14.85 9.65 -31.93
CA ARG A 142 -14.44 9.66 -33.34
C ARG A 142 -12.95 9.34 -33.50
N ASP A 143 -12.10 9.93 -32.68
CA ASP A 143 -10.65 9.89 -32.88
C ASP A 143 -10.00 8.68 -32.22
N TYR A 144 -10.51 8.25 -31.04
CA TYR A 144 -9.98 7.11 -30.27
C TYR A 144 -10.96 5.96 -30.13
N GLY A 145 -12.24 6.23 -29.88
CA GLY A 145 -13.27 5.21 -29.68
C GLY A 145 -13.37 4.23 -30.86
N ARG A 146 -13.19 4.71 -32.09
CA ARG A 146 -13.16 3.87 -33.30
C ARG A 146 -12.06 2.81 -33.29
N HIS A 147 -11.04 2.95 -32.48
CA HIS A 147 -9.90 2.03 -32.37
C HIS A 147 -10.11 0.99 -31.24
N LEU A 148 -11.10 1.19 -30.36
CA LEU A 148 -11.41 0.32 -29.25
C LEU A 148 -12.48 -0.69 -29.68
N SER A 149 -12.14 -1.97 -29.64
CA SER A 149 -13.08 -3.04 -30.02
C SER A 149 -13.93 -3.45 -28.83
N VAL A 150 -15.25 -3.26 -28.91
CA VAL A 150 -16.20 -3.70 -27.88
C VAL A 150 -16.05 -5.20 -27.59
N ASN A 151 -15.86 -6.05 -28.60
CA ASN A 151 -15.66 -7.49 -28.41
C ASN A 151 -14.38 -7.77 -27.59
N ALA A 152 -13.29 -7.04 -27.85
CA ALA A 152 -12.05 -7.18 -27.08
C ALA A 152 -12.24 -6.67 -25.64
N MET A 153 -12.97 -5.60 -25.42
CA MET A 153 -13.28 -5.06 -24.09
C MET A 153 -14.16 -6.02 -23.28
N LEU A 154 -15.17 -6.63 -23.90
CA LEU A 154 -16.03 -7.65 -23.26
C LEU A 154 -15.26 -8.93 -22.89
N ALA A 155 -14.18 -9.24 -23.58
CA ALA A 155 -13.34 -10.40 -23.32
C ALA A 155 -12.30 -10.19 -22.21
N ARG A 156 -12.16 -8.94 -21.69
CA ARG A 156 -11.22 -8.67 -20.58
C ARG A 156 -11.73 -9.28 -19.27
N ASP A 157 -10.83 -9.82 -18.47
CA ASP A 157 -11.16 -10.58 -17.25
C ASP A 157 -12.04 -9.76 -16.27
N SER A 158 -11.76 -8.46 -16.09
CA SER A 158 -12.54 -7.56 -15.23
C SER A 158 -13.99 -7.43 -15.66
N VAL A 159 -14.23 -7.37 -16.98
CA VAL A 159 -15.57 -7.27 -17.57
C VAL A 159 -16.23 -8.64 -17.64
N LYS A 160 -15.53 -9.62 -18.22
CA LYS A 160 -16.04 -10.97 -18.43
C LYS A 160 -16.50 -11.63 -17.14
N THR A 161 -15.69 -11.54 -16.07
CA THR A 161 -16.05 -12.11 -14.75
C THR A 161 -17.36 -11.56 -14.21
N ARG A 162 -17.62 -10.26 -14.38
CA ARG A 162 -18.89 -9.64 -13.94
C ARG A 162 -20.06 -10.07 -14.80
N LEU A 163 -19.87 -10.15 -16.12
CA LEU A 163 -20.91 -10.65 -17.04
C LEU A 163 -21.25 -12.11 -16.79
N ASP A 164 -20.24 -12.97 -16.60
CA ASP A 164 -20.43 -14.40 -16.32
C ASP A 164 -21.14 -14.66 -14.98
N ARG A 165 -21.02 -13.73 -14.04
CA ARG A 165 -21.71 -13.75 -12.72
C ARG A 165 -23.03 -13.00 -12.72
N GLU A 166 -23.50 -12.50 -13.88
CA GLU A 166 -24.70 -11.67 -14.02
C GLU A 166 -24.70 -10.43 -13.08
N GLN A 167 -23.51 -9.91 -12.75
CA GLN A 167 -23.36 -8.71 -11.93
C GLN A 167 -23.51 -7.46 -12.77
N HIS A 168 -24.12 -6.44 -12.19
CA HIS A 168 -24.28 -5.15 -12.86
C HIS A 168 -22.93 -4.52 -13.18
N LEU A 169 -22.76 -4.10 -14.44
CA LEU A 169 -21.65 -3.31 -14.93
C LEU A 169 -22.24 -2.06 -15.61
N SER A 170 -22.02 -0.89 -15.04
CA SER A 170 -22.50 0.36 -15.61
C SER A 170 -21.72 0.75 -16.86
N PHE A 171 -22.32 1.53 -17.75
CA PHE A 171 -21.62 2.11 -18.89
C PHE A 171 -20.44 2.99 -18.45
N LEU A 172 -20.57 3.67 -17.31
CA LEU A 172 -19.50 4.46 -16.71
C LEU A 172 -18.26 3.60 -16.39
N GLU A 173 -18.45 2.52 -15.63
CA GLU A 173 -17.37 1.58 -15.27
C GLU A 173 -16.77 0.89 -16.51
N PHE A 174 -17.60 0.54 -17.50
CA PHE A 174 -17.15 -0.06 -18.76
C PHE A 174 -16.20 0.87 -19.54
N ASN A 175 -16.42 2.19 -19.47
CA ASN A 175 -15.57 3.18 -20.13
C ASN A 175 -14.25 3.44 -19.39
N TYR A 176 -14.06 3.01 -18.15
CA TYR A 176 -12.81 3.20 -17.42
C TYR A 176 -11.60 2.72 -18.23
N MET A 177 -11.68 1.54 -18.83
CA MET A 177 -10.63 0.99 -19.70
C MET A 177 -10.26 1.92 -20.86
N CYS A 178 -11.23 2.62 -21.43
CA CYS A 178 -10.99 3.57 -22.53
C CYS A 178 -10.21 4.78 -22.05
N LEU A 179 -10.53 5.29 -20.86
CA LEU A 179 -9.86 6.45 -20.26
C LEU A 179 -8.42 6.11 -19.89
N GLN A 180 -8.20 4.97 -19.24
CA GLN A 180 -6.84 4.52 -18.91
C GLN A 180 -6.01 4.22 -20.18
N ALA A 181 -6.61 3.69 -21.23
CA ALA A 181 -5.91 3.49 -22.51
C ALA A 181 -5.51 4.83 -23.15
N TYR A 182 -6.35 5.84 -23.02
CA TYR A 182 -6.06 7.20 -23.49
C TYR A 182 -4.97 7.89 -22.66
N ASP A 183 -4.94 7.68 -21.35
CA ASP A 183 -3.86 8.17 -20.48
C ASP A 183 -2.49 7.78 -21.01
N PHE A 184 -2.33 6.53 -21.48
CA PHE A 184 -1.05 6.09 -22.04
C PHE A 184 -0.68 6.85 -23.32
N VAL A 185 -1.66 7.14 -24.18
CA VAL A 185 -1.44 7.94 -25.39
C VAL A 185 -1.03 9.38 -25.04
N GLU A 186 -1.70 10.01 -24.09
CA GLU A 186 -1.36 11.37 -23.64
C GLU A 186 0.00 11.43 -22.95
N LEU A 187 0.31 10.46 -22.09
CA LEU A 187 1.61 10.39 -21.44
C LEU A 187 2.74 10.13 -22.44
N ASN A 188 2.51 9.32 -23.49
CA ASN A 188 3.47 9.18 -24.57
C ASN A 188 3.72 10.52 -25.28
N ARG A 189 2.67 11.29 -25.59
CA ARG A 189 2.77 12.59 -26.27
C ARG A 189 3.45 13.68 -25.44
N ARG A 190 3.13 13.72 -24.13
CA ARG A 190 3.59 14.79 -23.22
C ARG A 190 4.98 14.51 -22.63
N TYR A 191 5.30 13.24 -22.37
CA TYR A 191 6.48 12.84 -21.61
C TYR A 191 7.31 11.75 -22.28
N ASP A 192 7.02 11.41 -23.54
CA ASP A 192 7.64 10.26 -24.22
C ASP A 192 7.58 8.96 -23.42
N CYS A 193 6.45 8.75 -22.73
CA CYS A 193 6.24 7.57 -21.90
C CYS A 193 6.07 6.33 -22.77
N ARG A 194 6.91 5.31 -22.55
CA ARG A 194 6.98 4.09 -23.37
C ARG A 194 6.52 2.84 -22.63
N LEU A 195 6.43 2.88 -21.30
CA LEU A 195 6.09 1.72 -20.48
C LEU A 195 4.97 2.05 -19.50
N GLN A 196 3.92 1.24 -19.47
CA GLN A 196 2.95 1.22 -18.38
C GLN A 196 3.19 0.01 -17.49
N MET A 197 3.24 0.25 -16.18
CA MET A 197 3.35 -0.82 -15.18
C MET A 197 2.11 -0.86 -14.29
N GLY A 198 1.86 -2.01 -13.63
CA GLY A 198 0.73 -2.17 -12.73
C GLY A 198 0.67 -3.55 -12.08
N GLY A 199 -0.39 -3.82 -11.32
CA GLY A 199 -0.71 -5.16 -10.82
C GLY A 199 -1.24 -6.07 -11.93
N SER A 200 -1.19 -7.39 -11.73
CA SER A 200 -1.66 -8.36 -12.74
C SER A 200 -3.16 -8.21 -13.07
N ASP A 201 -3.96 -7.67 -12.15
CA ASP A 201 -5.37 -7.32 -12.38
C ASP A 201 -5.55 -6.19 -13.40
N GLN A 202 -4.51 -5.38 -13.63
CA GLN A 202 -4.49 -4.27 -14.57
C GLN A 202 -4.08 -4.68 -15.99
N TRP A 203 -3.66 -5.92 -16.23
CA TRP A 203 -3.15 -6.36 -17.53
C TRP A 203 -4.07 -5.99 -18.70
N GLY A 204 -5.37 -6.24 -18.53
CA GLY A 204 -6.38 -5.94 -19.55
C GLY A 204 -6.44 -4.46 -19.94
N ASN A 205 -6.41 -3.57 -18.94
CA ASN A 205 -6.42 -2.13 -19.14
C ASN A 205 -5.11 -1.67 -19.79
N ILE A 206 -3.96 -2.13 -19.30
CA ILE A 206 -2.63 -1.75 -19.80
C ILE A 206 -2.44 -2.12 -21.27
N VAL A 207 -2.75 -3.36 -21.66
CA VAL A 207 -2.61 -3.78 -23.08
C VAL A 207 -3.62 -3.10 -24.01
N SER A 208 -4.74 -2.61 -23.46
CA SER A 208 -5.67 -1.77 -24.25
C SER A 208 -5.02 -0.41 -24.58
N GLY A 209 -4.22 0.14 -23.66
CA GLY A 209 -3.42 1.33 -23.90
C GLY A 209 -2.31 1.10 -24.94
N VAL A 210 -1.61 -0.04 -24.86
CA VAL A 210 -0.60 -0.43 -25.88
C VAL A 210 -1.24 -0.53 -27.28
N ASP A 211 -2.41 -1.19 -27.40
CA ASP A 211 -3.10 -1.32 -28.70
C ASP A 211 -3.63 0.03 -29.22
N LEU A 212 -4.18 0.87 -28.32
CA LEU A 212 -4.65 2.21 -28.67
C LEU A 212 -3.48 3.08 -29.14
N GLY A 213 -2.36 3.09 -28.44
CA GLY A 213 -1.15 3.84 -28.79
C GLY A 213 -0.64 3.47 -30.17
N ARG A 214 -0.52 2.15 -30.46
CA ARG A 214 -0.12 1.65 -31.78
C ARG A 214 -1.05 2.17 -32.89
N ARG A 215 -2.38 2.19 -32.66
CA ARG A 215 -3.39 2.67 -33.64
C ARG A 215 -3.42 4.20 -33.73
N SER A 216 -2.93 4.89 -32.72
CA SER A 216 -2.86 6.36 -32.66
C SER A 216 -1.51 6.92 -33.15
N GLY A 217 -0.61 6.06 -33.65
CA GLY A 217 0.68 6.44 -34.22
C GLY A 217 1.77 6.72 -33.17
N CYS A 218 1.60 6.25 -31.93
CA CYS A 218 2.69 6.23 -30.96
C CYS A 218 3.80 5.25 -31.41
N GLU A 219 5.03 5.50 -30.95
CA GLU A 219 6.09 4.50 -31.02
C GLU A 219 5.70 3.23 -30.23
N GLN A 220 6.52 2.19 -30.32
CA GLN A 220 6.21 0.95 -29.61
C GLN A 220 6.07 1.19 -28.11
N LEU A 221 4.91 0.88 -27.57
CA LEU A 221 4.58 0.94 -26.16
C LEU A 221 4.65 -0.47 -25.53
N PHE A 222 5.00 -0.50 -24.25
CA PHE A 222 5.21 -1.74 -23.51
C PHE A 222 4.33 -1.81 -22.26
N ALA A 223 4.03 -3.03 -21.84
CA ALA A 223 3.29 -3.35 -20.62
C ALA A 223 4.11 -4.28 -19.74
N LEU A 224 4.13 -4.00 -18.42
CA LEU A 224 4.71 -4.87 -17.40
C LEU A 224 3.76 -4.94 -16.21
N THR A 225 3.50 -6.16 -15.71
CA THR A 225 2.71 -6.33 -14.49
C THR A 225 3.45 -7.11 -13.43
N SER A 226 3.18 -6.75 -12.17
CA SER A 226 3.61 -7.48 -10.99
C SER A 226 2.54 -8.45 -10.49
N PRO A 227 2.92 -9.53 -9.77
CA PRO A 227 1.95 -10.40 -9.12
C PRO A 227 1.09 -9.62 -8.11
N LEU A 228 -0.19 -9.99 -7.99
CA LEU A 228 -0.99 -9.56 -6.86
C LEU A 228 -0.48 -10.20 -5.57
N LEU A 229 -0.32 -9.38 -4.54
CA LEU A 229 0.17 -9.86 -3.26
C LEU A 229 -0.98 -10.38 -2.38
N ALA A 230 -0.88 -11.67 -2.06
CA ALA A 230 -1.58 -12.29 -0.96
C ALA A 230 -0.55 -12.82 0.05
N THR A 231 -0.94 -12.93 1.31
CA THR A 231 -0.14 -13.63 2.34
C THR A 231 -0.11 -15.13 2.05
N ALA A 232 0.78 -15.88 2.67
CA ALA A 232 0.85 -17.33 2.54
C ALA A 232 -0.47 -18.02 2.93
N SER A 233 -1.25 -17.44 3.86
CA SER A 233 -2.61 -17.88 4.22
C SER A 233 -3.70 -17.48 3.21
N GLY A 234 -3.37 -16.75 2.14
CA GLY A 234 -4.30 -16.32 1.09
C GLY A 234 -5.04 -15.00 1.37
N ALA A 235 -4.76 -14.32 2.46
CA ALA A 235 -5.36 -13.02 2.76
C ALA A 235 -4.78 -11.93 1.83
N LYS A 236 -5.62 -10.96 1.43
CA LYS A 236 -5.14 -9.82 0.64
C LYS A 236 -4.18 -8.96 1.46
N MET A 237 -3.01 -8.65 0.89
CA MET A 237 -2.01 -7.79 1.52
C MET A 237 -2.55 -6.38 1.79
N GLY A 238 -2.21 -5.83 2.95
CA GLY A 238 -2.57 -4.45 3.33
C GLY A 238 -3.98 -4.27 3.90
N LYS A 239 -4.74 -5.36 4.11
CA LYS A 239 -6.01 -5.35 4.85
C LYS A 239 -5.94 -6.30 6.02
N THR A 240 -6.24 -5.81 7.21
CA THR A 240 -6.35 -6.57 8.44
C THR A 240 -7.80 -6.56 8.94
N ALA A 241 -8.10 -7.30 10.00
CA ALA A 241 -9.40 -7.22 10.67
C ALA A 241 -9.69 -5.80 11.22
N ASP A 242 -8.66 -5.04 11.50
CA ASP A 242 -8.72 -3.68 12.04
C ASP A 242 -8.76 -2.59 10.94
N GLY A 243 -8.63 -2.95 9.66
CA GLY A 243 -8.69 -2.03 8.53
C GLY A 243 -7.48 -2.10 7.59
N ALA A 244 -7.23 -1.04 6.82
CA ALA A 244 -6.10 -0.97 5.91
C ALA A 244 -4.81 -0.60 6.66
N VAL A 245 -3.68 -1.17 6.24
CA VAL A 245 -2.35 -0.82 6.74
C VAL A 245 -1.83 0.37 5.91
N TRP A 246 -2.10 1.56 6.41
CA TRP A 246 -1.82 2.82 5.73
C TRP A 246 -0.33 3.16 5.73
N LEU A 247 0.13 3.83 4.66
CA LEU A 247 1.50 4.35 4.57
C LEU A 247 1.65 5.68 5.32
N ASN A 248 0.57 6.49 5.42
CA ASN A 248 0.60 7.75 6.14
C ASN A 248 0.64 7.52 7.66
N PRO A 249 1.67 8.03 8.39
CA PRO A 249 1.81 7.84 9.84
C PRO A 249 0.71 8.52 10.66
N GLU A 250 -0.02 9.49 10.10
CA GLU A 250 -1.19 10.10 10.74
C GLU A 250 -2.38 9.15 10.81
N LEU A 251 -2.49 8.19 9.87
CA LEU A 251 -3.55 7.18 9.82
C LEU A 251 -3.15 5.87 10.49
N LEU A 252 -1.86 5.53 10.48
CA LEU A 252 -1.32 4.36 11.15
C LEU A 252 0.05 4.73 11.77
N PRO A 253 0.15 4.82 13.11
CA PRO A 253 1.40 5.16 13.79
C PRO A 253 2.56 4.26 13.35
N THR A 254 3.77 4.83 13.31
CA THR A 254 4.98 4.13 12.86
C THR A 254 5.24 2.82 13.60
N PHE A 255 4.95 2.78 14.91
CA PHE A 255 5.08 1.56 15.71
C PHE A 255 4.12 0.46 15.23
N ASP A 256 2.87 0.79 14.95
CA ASP A 256 1.88 -0.18 14.46
C ASP A 256 2.22 -0.65 13.04
N PHE A 257 2.72 0.24 12.19
CA PHE A 257 3.24 -0.10 10.87
C PHE A 257 4.44 -1.06 10.95
N TRP A 258 5.39 -0.81 11.86
CA TRP A 258 6.52 -1.70 12.14
C TRP A 258 6.03 -3.05 12.67
N GLN A 259 5.07 -3.07 13.59
CA GLN A 259 4.47 -4.29 14.14
C GLN A 259 3.75 -5.13 13.08
N PHE A 260 3.12 -4.51 12.10
CA PHE A 260 2.52 -5.24 10.98
C PHE A 260 3.58 -6.10 10.27
N TRP A 261 4.71 -5.53 9.89
CA TRP A 261 5.81 -6.26 9.26
C TRP A 261 6.46 -7.29 10.19
N ARG A 262 6.63 -6.95 11.47
CA ARG A 262 7.16 -7.88 12.47
C ARG A 262 6.30 -9.12 12.65
N ASN A 263 4.99 -9.02 12.40
CA ASN A 263 4.02 -10.09 12.50
C ASN A 263 3.81 -10.86 11.19
N THR A 264 4.65 -10.66 10.18
CA THR A 264 4.64 -11.41 8.93
C THR A 264 4.70 -12.92 9.18
N GLU A 265 3.93 -13.70 8.41
CA GLU A 265 3.97 -15.15 8.44
C GLU A 265 5.37 -15.66 8.03
N ASP A 266 5.85 -16.74 8.64
CA ASP A 266 7.20 -17.27 8.42
C ASP A 266 7.48 -17.53 6.93
N ALA A 267 6.52 -18.10 6.22
CA ALA A 267 6.61 -18.39 4.80
C ALA A 267 6.71 -17.15 3.89
N ASP A 268 6.31 -15.99 4.38
CA ASP A 268 6.32 -14.74 3.59
C ASP A 268 7.59 -13.92 3.78
N VAL A 269 8.40 -14.19 4.82
CA VAL A 269 9.55 -13.35 5.21
C VAL A 269 10.52 -13.15 4.05
N GLY A 270 10.97 -14.23 3.41
CA GLY A 270 11.93 -14.15 2.31
C GLY A 270 11.38 -13.40 1.10
N ARG A 271 10.11 -13.59 0.77
CA ARG A 271 9.43 -12.88 -0.32
C ARG A 271 9.29 -11.39 -0.01
N PHE A 272 8.89 -11.03 1.20
CA PHE A 272 8.71 -9.63 1.57
C PHE A 272 10.03 -8.88 1.74
N LEU A 273 11.09 -9.54 2.18
CA LEU A 273 12.45 -8.96 2.13
C LEU A 273 12.84 -8.57 0.70
N LYS A 274 12.54 -9.39 -0.30
CA LYS A 274 12.80 -9.08 -1.71
C LYS A 274 11.99 -7.89 -2.22
N LEU A 275 10.70 -7.82 -1.86
CA LEU A 275 9.77 -6.85 -2.42
C LEU A 275 9.80 -5.49 -1.70
N PHE A 276 10.06 -5.48 -0.40
CA PHE A 276 9.84 -4.30 0.45
C PHE A 276 11.09 -3.82 1.20
N THR A 277 12.26 -4.23 0.74
CA THR A 277 13.53 -3.71 1.25
C THR A 277 14.50 -3.44 0.10
N GLU A 278 15.51 -2.64 0.36
CA GLU A 278 16.64 -2.42 -0.55
C GLU A 278 17.86 -3.31 -0.24
N LEU A 279 17.71 -4.27 0.66
CA LEU A 279 18.81 -5.16 1.05
C LEU A 279 19.38 -5.89 -0.17
N PRO A 280 20.70 -6.13 -0.21
CA PRO A 280 21.35 -6.94 -1.22
C PRO A 280 20.76 -8.37 -1.28
N MET A 281 20.73 -8.98 -2.47
CA MET A 281 20.09 -10.29 -2.66
C MET A 281 20.80 -11.42 -1.90
N ASP A 282 22.10 -11.34 -1.68
CA ASP A 282 22.88 -12.28 -0.86
C ASP A 282 22.48 -12.20 0.62
N GLU A 283 22.30 -10.98 1.16
CA GLU A 283 21.82 -10.80 2.52
C GLU A 283 20.36 -11.27 2.67
N ILE A 284 19.50 -11.00 1.69
CA ILE A 284 18.13 -11.54 1.67
C ILE A 284 18.15 -13.08 1.67
N ALA A 285 19.03 -13.70 0.88
CA ALA A 285 19.14 -15.15 0.84
C ALA A 285 19.59 -15.71 2.20
N ARG A 286 20.55 -15.04 2.87
CA ARG A 286 21.00 -15.39 4.23
C ARG A 286 19.85 -15.30 5.23
N LEU A 287 19.10 -14.18 5.23
CA LEU A 287 17.99 -13.96 6.16
C LEU A 287 16.82 -14.94 5.91
N ALA A 288 16.55 -15.24 4.65
CA ALA A 288 15.49 -16.18 4.27
C ALA A 288 15.83 -17.66 4.59
N SER A 289 17.10 -17.98 4.86
CA SER A 289 17.52 -19.32 5.27
C SER A 289 17.44 -19.56 6.78
N LEU A 290 17.14 -18.53 7.57
CA LEU A 290 17.02 -18.64 9.03
C LEU A 290 15.73 -19.40 9.40
N GLU A 291 15.80 -20.23 10.43
CA GLU A 291 14.70 -21.05 10.92
C GLU A 291 14.47 -20.87 12.44
N GLY A 292 13.31 -21.29 12.91
CA GLY A 292 12.97 -21.29 14.33
C GLY A 292 13.09 -19.93 15.00
N ALA A 293 13.88 -19.81 16.05
CA ALA A 293 14.02 -18.56 16.81
C ALA A 293 14.76 -17.47 16.01
N GLU A 294 15.74 -17.86 15.16
CA GLU A 294 16.55 -16.92 14.35
C GLU A 294 15.71 -16.22 13.27
N LEU A 295 14.63 -16.86 12.78
CA LEU A 295 13.70 -16.24 11.84
C LEU A 295 13.05 -14.96 12.43
N ASN A 296 12.95 -14.86 13.76
CA ASN A 296 12.48 -13.63 14.40
C ASN A 296 13.40 -12.44 14.16
N ASP A 297 14.71 -12.67 14.00
CA ASP A 297 15.64 -11.59 13.69
C ASP A 297 15.47 -11.14 12.24
N ALA A 298 15.24 -12.07 11.30
CA ALA A 298 14.89 -11.71 9.92
C ALA A 298 13.59 -10.89 9.86
N LYS A 299 12.59 -11.20 10.68
CA LYS A 299 11.34 -10.42 10.77
C LYS A 299 11.55 -9.02 11.36
N LYS A 300 12.46 -8.86 12.34
CA LYS A 300 12.81 -7.55 12.89
C LYS A 300 13.52 -6.69 11.82
N ILE A 301 14.43 -7.31 11.06
CA ILE A 301 15.12 -6.64 9.95
C ILE A 301 14.10 -6.22 8.88
N LEU A 302 13.22 -7.12 8.42
CA LEU A 302 12.15 -6.79 7.49
C LEU A 302 11.32 -5.61 7.98
N ALA A 303 10.86 -5.66 9.23
CA ALA A 303 10.05 -4.61 9.82
C ALA A 303 10.78 -3.26 9.85
N THR A 304 12.05 -3.26 10.24
CA THR A 304 12.86 -2.04 10.33
C THR A 304 13.16 -1.48 8.94
N GLU A 305 13.55 -2.31 7.97
CA GLU A 305 13.88 -1.86 6.62
C GLU A 305 12.63 -1.37 5.87
N ALA A 306 11.52 -2.12 5.91
CA ALA A 306 10.28 -1.69 5.29
C ALA A 306 9.70 -0.40 5.92
N THR A 307 9.81 -0.25 7.25
CA THR A 307 9.39 0.98 7.92
C THR A 307 10.34 2.14 7.59
N ALA A 308 11.64 1.89 7.48
CA ALA A 308 12.61 2.92 7.13
C ALA A 308 12.38 3.49 5.73
N LEU A 309 11.95 2.66 4.77
CA LEU A 309 11.57 3.12 3.43
C LEU A 309 10.38 4.06 3.44
N VAL A 310 9.42 3.88 4.34
CA VAL A 310 8.16 4.65 4.35
C VAL A 310 8.22 5.84 5.30
N HIS A 311 8.72 5.63 6.53
CA HIS A 311 8.68 6.62 7.62
C HIS A 311 10.06 7.20 7.96
N GLY A 312 11.10 6.73 7.28
CA GLY A 312 12.48 7.14 7.53
C GLY A 312 13.19 6.29 8.61
N ARG A 313 14.51 6.21 8.49
CA ARG A 313 15.39 5.36 9.31
C ARG A 313 15.23 5.62 10.80
N GLN A 314 15.22 6.89 11.21
CA GLN A 314 15.16 7.26 12.63
C GLN A 314 13.88 6.74 13.30
N LEU A 315 12.71 6.92 12.68
CA LEU A 315 11.44 6.46 13.23
C LEU A 315 11.34 4.93 13.24
N ALA A 316 11.90 4.27 12.22
CA ALA A 316 11.94 2.81 12.17
C ALA A 316 12.79 2.21 13.30
N GLU A 317 13.95 2.79 13.59
CA GLU A 317 14.83 2.36 14.69
C GLU A 317 14.19 2.64 16.07
N GLN A 318 13.50 3.76 16.23
CA GLN A 318 12.74 4.05 17.44
C GLN A 318 11.63 3.01 17.66
N ALA A 319 10.88 2.66 16.60
CA ALA A 319 9.85 1.63 16.68
C ALA A 319 10.43 0.25 17.05
N ALA A 320 11.58 -0.12 16.48
CA ALA A 320 12.29 -1.36 16.80
C ALA A 320 12.74 -1.38 18.26
N GLU A 321 13.33 -0.29 18.75
CA GLU A 321 13.79 -0.18 20.14
C GLU A 321 12.60 -0.19 21.13
N THR A 322 11.51 0.49 20.79
CA THR A 322 10.27 0.45 21.56
C THR A 322 9.74 -0.98 21.69
N ALA A 323 9.74 -1.72 20.56
CA ALA A 323 9.33 -3.13 20.57
C ALA A 323 10.28 -3.99 21.42
N ARG A 324 11.60 -3.78 21.34
CA ARG A 324 12.59 -4.50 22.14
C ARG A 324 12.35 -4.30 23.63
N LYS A 325 12.22 -3.05 24.08
CA LYS A 325 11.94 -2.72 25.50
C LYS A 325 10.64 -3.32 25.98
N THR A 326 9.60 -3.24 25.15
CA THR A 326 8.25 -3.71 25.52
C THR A 326 8.16 -5.22 25.61
N PHE A 327 8.78 -5.95 24.67
CA PHE A 327 8.57 -7.41 24.54
C PHE A 327 9.73 -8.26 25.11
N GLU A 328 10.96 -7.74 25.12
CA GLU A 328 12.14 -8.48 25.58
C GLU A 328 12.52 -8.10 27.01
N GLU A 329 12.43 -6.82 27.38
CA GLU A 329 12.81 -6.35 28.71
C GLU A 329 11.62 -6.17 29.68
N GLY A 330 10.38 -6.22 29.17
CA GLY A 330 9.18 -6.04 29.99
C GLY A 330 9.03 -4.64 30.57
N THR A 331 9.83 -3.68 30.08
CA THR A 331 9.76 -2.27 30.48
C THR A 331 8.71 -1.52 29.65
N VAL A 332 8.04 -0.57 30.27
CA VAL A 332 7.10 0.31 29.56
C VAL A 332 7.92 1.29 28.71
N ALA A 333 7.79 1.21 27.39
CA ALA A 333 8.48 2.14 26.50
C ALA A 333 7.64 3.39 26.31
N ALA A 334 8.24 4.58 26.43
CA ALA A 334 7.58 5.88 26.32
C ALA A 334 6.94 6.15 24.93
N ASP A 335 7.36 5.40 23.91
CA ASP A 335 6.94 5.56 22.51
C ASP A 335 5.79 4.60 22.09
N LEU A 336 5.17 3.88 23.04
CA LEU A 336 3.95 3.13 22.73
C LEU A 336 2.81 4.07 22.31
N PRO A 337 1.90 3.64 21.42
CA PRO A 337 0.69 4.38 21.14
C PRO A 337 0.02 4.81 22.43
N SER A 338 -0.40 6.07 22.52
CA SER A 338 -0.97 6.61 23.75
C SER A 338 -2.29 7.31 23.51
N VAL A 339 -3.18 7.22 24.48
CA VAL A 339 -4.47 7.92 24.49
C VAL A 339 -4.57 8.76 25.76
N THR A 340 -4.98 10.00 25.61
CA THR A 340 -5.26 10.90 26.74
C THR A 340 -6.57 10.50 27.40
N VAL A 341 -6.56 10.40 28.73
CA VAL A 341 -7.74 10.16 29.57
C VAL A 341 -7.85 11.25 30.62
N SER A 342 -9.05 11.52 31.11
CA SER A 342 -9.25 12.53 32.17
C SER A 342 -8.51 12.11 33.44
N ALA A 343 -7.64 12.99 33.97
CA ALA A 343 -6.96 12.76 35.24
C ALA A 343 -7.97 12.60 36.39
N SER A 344 -9.04 13.40 36.41
CA SER A 344 -10.10 13.29 37.40
C SER A 344 -10.84 11.94 37.36
N ASP A 345 -11.00 11.35 36.17
CA ASP A 345 -11.64 10.04 36.05
C ASP A 345 -10.75 8.94 36.65
N ILE A 346 -9.44 9.02 36.43
CA ILE A 346 -8.48 8.08 37.03
C ILE A 346 -8.41 8.29 38.57
N GLU A 347 -8.39 9.51 39.04
CA GLU A 347 -8.40 9.80 40.50
C GLU A 347 -9.66 9.24 41.19
N ASN A 348 -10.80 9.30 40.54
CA ASN A 348 -12.06 8.80 41.06
C ASN A 348 -12.34 7.30 40.75
N GLY A 349 -11.47 6.63 40.04
CA GLY A 349 -11.60 5.23 39.64
C GLY A 349 -12.42 5.04 38.36
N ALA A 350 -11.77 5.09 37.21
CA ALA A 350 -12.40 4.88 35.90
C ALA A 350 -12.72 3.40 35.67
N GLY A 351 -13.91 3.10 35.16
CA GLY A 351 -14.30 1.72 34.83
C GLY A 351 -13.45 1.12 33.72
N LEU A 352 -12.85 -0.04 33.95
CA LEU A 352 -11.93 -0.71 33.01
C LEU A 352 -12.52 -0.88 31.61
N LEU A 353 -13.79 -1.26 31.47
CA LEU A 353 -14.43 -1.48 30.17
C LEU A 353 -14.44 -0.19 29.32
N GLY A 354 -14.73 0.95 29.97
CA GLY A 354 -14.69 2.27 29.32
C GLY A 354 -13.28 2.62 28.83
N LEU A 355 -12.26 2.41 29.67
CA LEU A 355 -10.86 2.65 29.31
C LEU A 355 -10.39 1.78 28.13
N ILE A 356 -10.81 0.50 28.08
CA ILE A 356 -10.50 -0.40 26.95
C ILE A 356 -11.09 0.12 25.64
N VAL A 357 -12.32 0.66 25.67
CA VAL A 357 -12.97 1.25 24.49
C VAL A 357 -12.30 2.57 24.11
N THR A 358 -12.00 3.45 25.05
CA THR A 358 -11.28 4.70 24.84
C THR A 358 -9.89 4.46 24.28
N ALA A 359 -9.20 3.40 24.72
CA ALA A 359 -7.92 2.94 24.19
C ALA A 359 -8.02 2.31 22.79
N GLY A 360 -9.21 2.18 22.20
CA GLY A 360 -9.39 1.53 20.90
C GLY A 360 -9.10 0.02 20.88
N LEU A 361 -8.98 -0.61 22.04
CA LEU A 361 -8.75 -2.06 22.16
C LEU A 361 -10.04 -2.88 22.00
N ALA A 362 -11.21 -2.26 22.06
CA ALA A 362 -12.52 -2.82 21.76
C ALA A 362 -13.45 -1.75 21.17
N LYS A 363 -14.40 -2.17 20.35
CA LYS A 363 -15.39 -1.25 19.70
C LYS A 363 -16.58 -0.91 20.62
N SER A 364 -16.77 -1.66 21.69
CA SER A 364 -17.87 -1.47 22.66
C SER A 364 -17.55 -2.10 23.99
N ASN A 365 -18.28 -1.66 25.05
CA ASN A 365 -18.18 -2.27 26.38
C ASN A 365 -18.55 -3.76 26.39
N GLY A 366 -19.43 -4.20 25.48
CA GLY A 366 -19.78 -5.61 25.33
C GLY A 366 -18.63 -6.46 24.80
N GLU A 367 -17.85 -5.91 23.87
CA GLU A 367 -16.63 -6.52 23.33
C GLU A 367 -15.51 -6.50 24.38
N ALA A 368 -15.29 -5.37 25.04
CA ALA A 368 -14.31 -5.23 26.11
C ALA A 368 -14.55 -6.27 27.22
N ARG A 369 -15.83 -6.48 27.61
CA ARG A 369 -16.23 -7.50 28.60
C ARG A 369 -15.83 -8.91 28.18
N ARG A 370 -16.02 -9.27 26.90
CA ARG A 370 -15.60 -10.58 26.37
C ARG A 370 -14.08 -10.75 26.44
N HIS A 371 -13.32 -9.68 26.12
CA HIS A 371 -11.86 -9.68 26.19
C HIS A 371 -11.34 -9.86 27.62
N VAL A 372 -11.96 -9.18 28.60
CA VAL A 372 -11.61 -9.33 30.03
C VAL A 372 -11.91 -10.76 30.50
N LYS A 373 -13.13 -11.29 30.23
CA LYS A 373 -13.51 -12.67 30.60
C LYS A 373 -12.64 -13.72 29.92
N GLY A 374 -12.19 -13.47 28.71
CA GLY A 374 -11.28 -14.36 27.97
C GLY A 374 -9.82 -14.28 28.44
N GLY A 375 -9.50 -13.44 29.46
CA GLY A 375 -8.13 -13.28 30.00
C GLY A 375 -7.17 -12.60 29.03
N ALA A 376 -7.69 -11.89 28.02
CA ALA A 376 -6.88 -11.23 27.00
C ALA A 376 -6.38 -9.84 27.42
N ILE A 377 -6.94 -9.24 28.47
CA ILE A 377 -6.59 -7.89 28.95
C ILE A 377 -5.57 -7.96 30.09
N LYS A 378 -4.58 -7.08 30.01
CA LYS A 378 -3.62 -6.84 31.11
C LYS A 378 -3.52 -5.35 31.40
N ILE A 379 -3.32 -5.02 32.68
CA ILE A 379 -2.93 -3.69 33.15
C ILE A 379 -1.52 -3.81 33.72
N ASN A 380 -0.58 -3.00 33.22
CA ASN A 380 0.83 -3.03 33.63
C ASN A 380 1.37 -4.47 33.66
N ASP A 381 1.12 -5.20 32.55
CA ASP A 381 1.49 -6.60 32.31
C ASP A 381 0.83 -7.64 33.23
N LYS A 382 -0.01 -7.25 34.15
CA LYS A 382 -0.76 -8.16 35.03
C LYS A 382 -2.12 -8.48 34.41
N PRO A 383 -2.48 -9.76 34.23
CA PRO A 383 -3.77 -10.14 33.66
C PRO A 383 -4.92 -9.70 34.58
N VAL A 384 -6.00 -9.24 33.96
CA VAL A 384 -7.23 -8.81 34.65
C VAL A 384 -8.40 -9.65 34.18
N SER A 385 -9.18 -10.18 35.12
CA SER A 385 -10.39 -10.99 34.88
C SER A 385 -11.67 -10.35 35.45
N ASP A 386 -11.54 -9.28 36.23
CA ASP A 386 -12.68 -8.57 36.81
C ASP A 386 -13.18 -7.49 35.84
N GLU A 387 -14.39 -7.71 35.31
CA GLU A 387 -15.06 -6.76 34.41
C GLU A 387 -15.59 -5.50 35.11
N GLY A 388 -15.74 -5.56 36.43
CA GLY A 388 -16.16 -4.44 37.28
C GLY A 388 -15.01 -3.62 37.85
N LEU A 389 -13.76 -3.93 37.49
CA LEU A 389 -12.58 -3.25 38.00
C LEU A 389 -12.62 -1.75 37.71
N ASN A 390 -12.39 -0.95 38.75
CA ASN A 390 -12.09 0.46 38.63
C ASN A 390 -10.57 0.68 38.66
N VAL A 391 -10.08 1.39 37.67
CA VAL A 391 -8.65 1.73 37.52
C VAL A 391 -8.44 3.12 38.06
N ASP A 392 -7.67 3.23 39.14
CA ASP A 392 -7.37 4.48 39.84
C ASP A 392 -5.87 4.83 39.77
N SER A 393 -5.46 5.86 40.51
CA SER A 393 -4.07 6.32 40.54
C SER A 393 -3.07 5.30 41.10
N ALA A 394 -3.50 4.23 41.75
CA ALA A 394 -2.62 3.13 42.18
C ALA A 394 -2.07 2.31 41.01
N TYR A 395 -2.66 2.45 39.84
CA TYR A 395 -2.20 1.81 38.61
C TYR A 395 -1.21 2.65 37.79
N LEU A 396 -0.95 3.91 38.19
CA LEU A 396 0.05 4.74 37.52
C LEU A 396 1.46 4.16 37.75
N ASP A 397 2.24 4.11 36.68
CA ASP A 397 3.67 3.78 36.75
C ASP A 397 4.51 5.01 37.17
N ALA A 398 5.84 4.86 37.15
CA ALA A 398 6.77 5.93 37.52
C ALA A 398 6.71 7.15 36.58
N ASP A 399 6.23 6.96 35.35
CA ASP A 399 6.08 8.00 34.33
C ASP A 399 4.67 8.62 34.34
N GLY A 400 3.82 8.23 35.29
CA GLY A 400 2.44 8.71 35.41
C GLY A 400 1.50 8.15 34.35
N THR A 401 1.79 6.97 33.79
CA THR A 401 0.99 6.34 32.75
C THR A 401 0.43 4.98 33.20
N ILE A 402 -0.56 4.46 32.47
CA ILE A 402 -1.13 3.12 32.70
C ILE A 402 -1.04 2.35 31.37
N LYS A 403 -0.32 1.23 31.36
CA LYS A 403 -0.23 0.37 30.17
C LYS A 403 -1.42 -0.59 30.13
N LEU A 404 -2.28 -0.45 29.10
CA LEU A 404 -3.28 -1.45 28.76
C LEU A 404 -2.76 -2.34 27.64
N SER A 405 -2.97 -3.65 27.77
CA SER A 405 -2.56 -4.63 26.77
C SER A 405 -3.73 -5.56 26.40
N PHE A 406 -3.87 -5.86 25.10
CA PHE A 406 -4.78 -6.89 24.59
C PHE A 406 -3.96 -8.00 23.92
N GLY A 407 -3.99 -9.19 24.50
CA GLY A 407 -3.17 -10.31 24.07
C GLY A 407 -1.67 -10.06 24.23
N LYS A 408 -0.88 -10.49 23.24
CA LYS A 408 0.58 -10.36 23.23
C LYS A 408 1.10 -9.25 22.29
N LYS A 409 0.20 -8.58 21.55
CA LYS A 409 0.61 -7.75 20.39
C LYS A 409 0.11 -6.30 20.45
N ARG A 410 -0.94 -6.00 21.19
CA ARG A 410 -1.52 -4.63 21.24
C ARG A 410 -1.31 -4.04 22.62
N HIS A 411 -0.60 -2.91 22.67
CA HIS A 411 -0.28 -2.20 23.90
C HIS A 411 -0.54 -0.71 23.70
N ILE A 412 -1.20 -0.06 24.66
CA ILE A 412 -1.53 1.37 24.62
C ILE A 412 -1.27 1.97 25.99
N LEU A 413 -0.68 3.16 26.01
CA LEU A 413 -0.50 3.94 27.22
C LEU A 413 -1.70 4.87 27.42
N LEU A 414 -2.33 4.82 28.58
CA LEU A 414 -3.26 5.83 29.02
C LEU A 414 -2.44 6.93 29.71
N LYS A 415 -2.57 8.16 29.23
CA LYS A 415 -1.91 9.36 29.77
C LYS A 415 -2.97 10.25 30.42
N PRO A 416 -3.06 10.30 31.75
CA PRO A 416 -3.96 11.22 32.44
C PRO A 416 -3.55 12.67 32.19
N GLN A 417 -4.49 13.52 31.78
CA GLN A 417 -4.34 14.96 31.58
C GLN A 417 -5.56 15.71 32.11
#